data_ea64c9cece3894fad4f182868a3b39a8
#
_entry.id   ea64c9cece3894fad4f182868a3b39a8
#
_cell.length_a   1.000
_cell.length_b   1.000
_cell.length_c   1.000
_cell.angle_alpha   90.00
_cell.angle_beta   90.00
_cell.angle_gamma   90.00
#
_symmetry.space_group_name_H-M   'P 1'
#
loop_
_entity.id
_entity.type
_entity.pdbx_description
1 polymer ?
#
loop_
_entity_poly.entity_id
_entity_poly.type
_entity_poly.pdbx_seq_one_letter_code
_entity_poly.pdbx_strand_id
1 'polypeptide(L)'
;FKVVTALDYFRKKGTFEGYNYLCEGSITLQDHTIHCYHNTVHGQENFYSAFANSCNCAFADIGVGLGGASLRETAEDLLFNKSLPLNSYRTSSFSLDADSVTPLIMQTAIGQGNTLVSPMHMALITCAIANDGVLMKPYLIDEVVNDNGDSVKKTEPVAYKRLMSSNEANLLGKLMKQVVDSGTASALSGRSYTVAGKTGSAEFDEEGHSHSWFIGYSNVDDPDLVVAVIVENGGSGSEAAVPIAGQIFDAYHAS
;
A
#
# COMPACT_ATOMS: atom_id res chain seq x y z
N PHE A 1 -0.95 0.38 4.58
CA PHE A 1 -1.97 -0.65 4.81
C PHE A 1 -3.32 -0.29 4.14
N LYS A 2 -3.67 0.98 3.98
CA LYS A 2 -4.94 1.41 3.37
C LYS A 2 -5.27 0.77 2.00
N VAL A 3 -4.25 0.29 1.26
CA VAL A 3 -4.46 -0.53 0.04
C VAL A 3 -5.18 -1.84 0.37
N VAL A 4 -4.83 -2.50 1.48
CA VAL A 4 -5.49 -3.74 1.97
C VAL A 4 -6.93 -3.45 2.34
N THR A 5 -7.15 -2.38 3.11
CA THR A 5 -8.49 -1.95 3.53
C THR A 5 -9.38 -1.57 2.33
N ALA A 6 -8.79 -0.92 1.30
CA ALA A 6 -9.51 -0.56 0.07
C ALA A 6 -9.89 -1.81 -0.74
N LEU A 7 -8.99 -2.79 -0.84
CA LEU A 7 -9.28 -4.06 -1.51
C LEU A 7 -10.43 -4.79 -0.82
N ASP A 8 -10.40 -4.90 0.51
CA ASP A 8 -11.46 -5.54 1.29
C ASP A 8 -12.80 -4.82 1.15
N TYR A 9 -12.78 -3.48 1.18
CA TYR A 9 -14.00 -2.69 0.93
C TYR A 9 -14.59 -3.00 -0.44
N PHE A 10 -13.77 -3.04 -1.50
CA PHE A 10 -14.24 -3.36 -2.84
C PHE A 10 -14.81 -4.79 -2.92
N ARG A 11 -14.15 -5.77 -2.32
CA ARG A 11 -14.63 -7.16 -2.25
C ARG A 11 -16.00 -7.26 -1.60
N LYS A 12 -16.23 -6.50 -0.54
CA LYS A 12 -17.48 -6.53 0.22
C LYS A 12 -18.60 -5.72 -0.43
N LYS A 13 -18.29 -4.61 -1.10
CA LYS A 13 -19.25 -3.67 -1.65
C LYS A 13 -19.44 -3.74 -3.17
N GLY A 14 -18.44 -4.28 -3.89
CA GLY A 14 -18.42 -4.35 -5.36
C GLY A 14 -18.13 -3.02 -6.06
N THR A 15 -18.05 -1.92 -5.33
CA THR A 15 -17.81 -0.57 -5.86
C THR A 15 -17.25 0.36 -4.79
N PHE A 16 -16.56 1.41 -5.22
CA PHE A 16 -16.17 2.54 -4.38
C PHE A 16 -17.19 3.69 -4.40
N GLU A 17 -18.13 3.63 -5.34
CA GLU A 17 -19.17 4.65 -5.46
C GLU A 17 -20.16 4.60 -4.29
N GLY A 18 -20.69 5.77 -3.95
CA GLY A 18 -21.68 5.91 -2.88
C GLY A 18 -21.10 5.99 -1.46
N TYR A 19 -19.79 5.78 -1.27
CA TYR A 19 -19.15 6.10 0.01
C TYR A 19 -19.02 7.61 0.17
N ASN A 20 -19.48 8.11 1.30
CA ASN A 20 -19.39 9.52 1.68
C ASN A 20 -19.08 9.61 3.16
N TYR A 21 -18.13 10.45 3.52
CA TYR A 21 -17.70 10.67 4.90
C TYR A 21 -17.38 12.16 5.13
N LEU A 22 -17.88 12.73 6.22
CA LEU A 22 -17.50 14.07 6.65
C LEU A 22 -16.33 13.97 7.64
N CYS A 23 -15.13 14.32 7.21
CA CYS A 23 -13.95 14.31 8.05
C CYS A 23 -13.78 15.63 8.79
N GLU A 24 -13.94 15.62 10.10
CA GLU A 24 -13.76 16.75 11.00
C GLU A 24 -12.38 16.72 11.70
N GLY A 25 -11.42 15.91 11.19
CA GLY A 25 -10.06 15.79 11.72
C GLY A 25 -9.90 14.68 12.76
N SER A 26 -10.98 14.19 13.34
CA SER A 26 -10.99 13.05 14.26
C SER A 26 -12.28 12.23 14.16
N ILE A 27 -12.20 10.97 14.59
CA ILE A 27 -13.34 10.06 14.76
C ILE A 27 -13.23 9.36 16.11
N THR A 28 -14.28 9.35 16.91
CA THR A 28 -14.34 8.67 18.21
C THR A 28 -15.41 7.58 18.19
N LEU A 29 -15.00 6.34 18.44
CA LEU A 29 -15.90 5.19 18.60
C LEU A 29 -15.47 4.38 19.82
N GLN A 30 -16.43 4.02 20.68
CA GLN A 30 -16.20 3.25 21.92
C GLN A 30 -15.03 3.81 22.76
N ASP A 31 -15.05 5.12 23.04
CA ASP A 31 -14.06 5.85 23.84
C ASP A 31 -12.62 5.83 23.28
N HIS A 32 -12.45 5.41 22.00
CA HIS A 32 -11.19 5.50 21.30
C HIS A 32 -11.27 6.51 20.16
N THR A 33 -10.27 7.40 20.08
CA THR A 33 -10.22 8.47 19.08
C THR A 33 -9.06 8.23 18.12
N ILE A 34 -9.35 8.27 16.81
CA ILE A 34 -8.35 8.34 15.75
C ILE A 34 -8.33 9.76 15.19
N HIS A 35 -7.16 10.30 15.00
CA HIS A 35 -6.93 11.61 14.38
C HIS A 35 -6.37 11.46 12.97
N CYS A 36 -6.75 12.38 12.08
CA CYS A 36 -5.98 12.59 10.86
C CYS A 36 -4.64 13.22 11.19
N TYR A 37 -3.64 13.03 10.32
CA TYR A 37 -2.29 13.58 10.51
C TYR A 37 -2.36 15.09 10.75
N HIS A 38 -1.71 15.57 11.82
CA HIS A 38 -1.80 16.96 12.30
C HIS A 38 -3.23 17.47 12.50
N ASN A 39 -4.18 16.62 12.85
CA ASN A 39 -5.61 16.95 13.01
C ASN A 39 -6.24 17.61 11.76
N THR A 40 -5.74 17.29 10.58
CA THR A 40 -6.22 17.87 9.32
C THR A 40 -7.71 17.54 9.12
N VAL A 41 -8.50 18.58 8.89
CA VAL A 41 -9.91 18.48 8.52
C VAL A 41 -9.99 18.38 7.00
N HIS A 42 -10.40 17.20 6.46
CA HIS A 42 -10.54 17.00 5.03
C HIS A 42 -11.91 17.43 4.47
N GLY A 43 -12.90 17.64 5.34
CA GLY A 43 -14.27 17.98 4.94
C GLY A 43 -15.00 16.80 4.32
N GLN A 44 -15.82 17.08 3.31
CA GLN A 44 -16.58 16.04 2.63
C GLN A 44 -15.70 15.18 1.73
N GLU A 45 -15.64 13.90 2.02
CA GLU A 45 -14.82 12.92 1.31
C GLU A 45 -15.70 11.85 0.65
N ASN A 46 -15.38 11.51 -0.60
CA ASN A 46 -15.77 10.23 -1.20
C ASN A 46 -14.62 9.21 -1.02
N PHE A 47 -14.79 7.97 -1.49
CA PHE A 47 -13.75 6.94 -1.30
C PHE A 47 -12.42 7.32 -1.98
N TYR A 48 -12.49 7.90 -3.18
CA TYR A 48 -11.30 8.29 -3.95
C TYR A 48 -10.52 9.41 -3.28
N SER A 49 -11.20 10.48 -2.84
CA SER A 49 -10.56 11.59 -2.13
C SER A 49 -10.05 11.16 -0.76
N ALA A 50 -10.79 10.33 -0.01
CA ALA A 50 -10.34 9.78 1.27
C ALA A 50 -9.07 8.93 1.13
N PHE A 51 -8.95 8.14 0.05
CA PHE A 51 -7.74 7.38 -0.23
C PHE A 51 -6.58 8.30 -0.67
N ALA A 52 -6.83 9.27 -1.54
CA ALA A 52 -5.83 10.22 -2.05
C ALA A 52 -5.25 11.09 -0.92
N ASN A 53 -6.11 11.63 -0.05
CA ASN A 53 -5.75 12.42 1.12
C ASN A 53 -5.24 11.58 2.29
N SER A 54 -5.29 10.26 2.17
CA SER A 54 -4.92 9.34 3.24
C SER A 54 -5.71 9.57 4.55
N CYS A 55 -7.00 9.92 4.45
CA CYS A 55 -7.86 10.27 5.57
C CYS A 55 -7.96 9.11 6.58
N ASN A 56 -7.43 9.30 7.80
CA ASN A 56 -7.47 8.26 8.83
C ASN A 56 -8.89 8.05 9.34
N CYS A 57 -9.66 9.12 9.52
CA CYS A 57 -11.03 9.04 10.03
C CYS A 57 -11.93 8.20 9.10
N ALA A 58 -11.89 8.47 7.78
CA ALA A 58 -12.65 7.72 6.80
C ALA A 58 -12.23 6.24 6.76
N PHE A 59 -10.92 5.94 6.81
CA PHE A 59 -10.43 4.55 6.78
C PHE A 59 -10.65 3.79 8.10
N ALA A 60 -10.71 4.47 9.24
CA ALA A 60 -11.15 3.88 10.51
C ALA A 60 -12.63 3.50 10.46
N ASP A 61 -13.49 4.39 9.95
CA ASP A 61 -14.92 4.12 9.72
C ASP A 61 -15.14 2.93 8.76
N ILE A 62 -14.45 2.94 7.62
CA ILE A 62 -14.45 1.81 6.67
C ILE A 62 -14.05 0.51 7.36
N GLY A 63 -12.96 0.51 8.12
CA GLY A 63 -12.47 -0.67 8.81
C GLY A 63 -13.46 -1.27 9.79
N VAL A 64 -14.15 -0.43 10.57
CA VAL A 64 -15.22 -0.88 11.48
C VAL A 64 -16.40 -1.47 10.71
N GLY A 65 -16.77 -0.85 9.58
CA GLY A 65 -17.83 -1.37 8.71
C GLY A 65 -17.49 -2.71 8.03
N LEU A 66 -16.20 -3.00 7.82
CA LEU A 66 -15.69 -4.27 7.29
C LEU A 66 -15.62 -5.35 8.37
N GLY A 67 -15.07 -5.02 9.53
CA GLY A 67 -14.85 -5.92 10.65
C GLY A 67 -13.53 -6.69 10.56
N GLY A 68 -13.05 -7.18 11.72
CA GLY A 68 -11.74 -7.81 11.84
C GLY A 68 -11.57 -9.08 11.01
N ALA A 69 -12.61 -9.92 10.92
CA ALA A 69 -12.57 -11.17 10.15
C ALA A 69 -12.37 -10.92 8.64
N SER A 70 -13.10 -9.96 8.06
CA SER A 70 -13.01 -9.61 6.64
C SER A 70 -11.61 -9.05 6.29
N LEU A 71 -11.13 -8.10 7.10
CA LEU A 71 -9.79 -7.53 6.96
C LEU A 71 -8.70 -8.60 7.05
N ARG A 72 -8.86 -9.59 7.95
CA ARG A 72 -7.93 -10.71 8.08
C ARG A 72 -7.90 -11.58 6.84
N GLU A 73 -9.06 -11.98 6.32
CA GLU A 73 -9.15 -12.80 5.10
C GLU A 73 -8.43 -12.11 3.94
N THR A 74 -8.71 -10.82 3.70
CA THR A 74 -8.05 -10.06 2.64
C THR A 74 -6.54 -9.89 2.89
N ALA A 75 -6.09 -9.65 4.12
CA ALA A 75 -4.68 -9.57 4.45
C ALA A 75 -3.96 -10.93 4.21
N GLU A 76 -4.58 -12.05 4.57
CA GLU A 76 -4.01 -13.38 4.35
C GLU A 76 -3.97 -13.78 2.87
N ASP A 77 -4.91 -13.31 2.06
CA ASP A 77 -4.86 -13.46 0.60
C ASP A 77 -3.65 -12.72 0.00
N LEU A 78 -3.31 -11.58 0.58
CA LEU A 78 -2.13 -10.79 0.25
C LEU A 78 -0.85 -11.28 0.95
N LEU A 79 -0.84 -12.50 1.49
CA LEU A 79 0.29 -13.19 2.12
C LEU A 79 0.72 -12.67 3.50
N PHE A 80 -0.09 -11.89 4.21
CA PHE A 80 0.15 -11.68 5.63
C PHE A 80 0.02 -13.02 6.37
N ASN A 81 0.80 -13.21 7.42
CA ASN A 81 0.90 -14.48 8.17
C ASN A 81 1.34 -15.70 7.32
N LYS A 82 1.81 -15.49 6.10
CA LYS A 82 2.25 -16.55 5.17
C LYS A 82 3.67 -16.28 4.69
N SER A 83 4.38 -17.35 4.31
CA SER A 83 5.71 -17.23 3.73
C SER A 83 5.66 -16.51 2.39
N LEU A 84 6.60 -15.59 2.17
CA LEU A 84 6.81 -14.94 0.89
C LEU A 84 7.60 -15.85 -0.06
N PRO A 85 7.50 -15.68 -1.39
CA PRO A 85 8.23 -16.48 -2.38
C PRO A 85 9.73 -16.10 -2.45
N LEU A 86 10.32 -15.76 -1.33
CA LEU A 86 11.70 -15.37 -1.13
C LEU A 86 12.25 -16.05 0.11
N ASN A 87 13.43 -16.67 -0.01
CA ASN A 87 14.08 -17.26 1.14
C ASN A 87 14.59 -16.18 2.11
N SER A 88 14.52 -16.45 3.41
CA SER A 88 15.09 -15.63 4.48
C SER A 88 14.40 -14.28 4.78
N TYR A 89 13.22 -14.02 4.24
CA TYR A 89 12.45 -12.83 4.61
C TYR A 89 11.44 -13.13 5.72
N ARG A 90 11.34 -12.21 6.69
CA ARG A 90 10.34 -12.32 7.76
C ARG A 90 8.93 -12.23 7.20
N THR A 91 8.07 -13.09 7.69
CA THR A 91 6.64 -13.03 7.44
C THR A 91 6.06 -11.76 8.08
N SER A 92 5.29 -11.01 7.31
CA SER A 92 4.49 -9.90 7.85
C SER A 92 3.35 -10.46 8.69
N SER A 93 3.03 -9.80 9.80
CA SER A 93 2.01 -10.27 10.73
C SER A 93 0.76 -9.38 10.71
N PHE A 94 -0.39 -10.03 10.82
CA PHE A 94 -1.69 -9.41 10.94
C PHE A 94 -2.49 -10.12 12.04
N SER A 95 -3.04 -9.38 12.98
CA SER A 95 -3.55 -9.93 14.24
C SER A 95 -5.05 -9.75 14.48
N LEU A 96 -5.81 -9.08 13.57
CA LEU A 96 -7.26 -8.99 13.75
C LEU A 96 -7.92 -10.36 13.55
N ASP A 97 -9.05 -10.54 14.22
CA ASP A 97 -9.98 -11.66 14.08
C ASP A 97 -11.44 -11.19 14.21
N ALA A 98 -12.38 -12.15 14.28
CA ALA A 98 -13.81 -11.84 14.37
C ALA A 98 -14.20 -11.15 15.69
N ASP A 99 -13.46 -11.42 16.76
CA ASP A 99 -13.74 -10.93 18.12
C ASP A 99 -12.92 -9.68 18.46
N SER A 100 -12.15 -9.15 17.49
CA SER A 100 -11.33 -7.96 17.70
C SER A 100 -12.18 -6.75 18.07
N VAL A 101 -11.75 -6.02 19.11
CA VAL A 101 -12.44 -4.82 19.59
C VAL A 101 -12.34 -3.66 18.60
N THR A 102 -13.36 -2.80 18.57
CA THR A 102 -13.46 -1.67 17.67
C THR A 102 -12.19 -0.78 17.61
N PRO A 103 -11.57 -0.38 18.74
CA PRO A 103 -10.33 0.40 18.72
C PRO A 103 -9.20 -0.25 17.92
N LEU A 104 -9.01 -1.56 18.07
CA LEU A 104 -7.97 -2.29 17.35
C LEU A 104 -8.27 -2.39 15.84
N ILE A 105 -9.55 -2.57 15.48
CA ILE A 105 -9.99 -2.56 14.07
C ILE A 105 -9.73 -1.19 13.44
N MET A 106 -10.09 -0.09 14.13
CA MET A 106 -9.84 1.28 13.66
C MET A 106 -8.35 1.53 13.38
N GLN A 107 -7.49 1.19 14.36
CA GLN A 107 -6.04 1.34 14.22
C GLN A 107 -5.47 0.50 13.08
N THR A 108 -5.85 -0.77 13.00
CA THR A 108 -5.32 -1.68 11.97
C THR A 108 -5.76 -1.27 10.57
N ALA A 109 -7.01 -0.82 10.39
CA ALA A 109 -7.53 -0.40 9.09
C ALA A 109 -6.75 0.78 8.48
N ILE A 110 -6.19 1.65 9.33
CA ILE A 110 -5.33 2.77 8.87
C ILE A 110 -3.84 2.38 8.75
N GLY A 111 -3.46 1.17 9.19
CA GLY A 111 -2.08 0.68 9.14
C GLY A 111 -1.27 0.92 10.40
N GLN A 112 -1.94 1.05 11.55
CA GLN A 112 -1.36 1.16 12.88
C GLN A 112 -1.65 -0.11 13.71
N GLY A 113 -1.45 -0.05 15.01
CA GLY A 113 -1.67 -1.18 15.92
C GLY A 113 -0.60 -2.26 15.81
N ASN A 114 -1.01 -3.52 15.86
CA ASN A 114 -0.10 -4.67 15.94
C ASN A 114 0.32 -5.26 14.59
N THR A 115 -0.01 -4.59 13.47
CA THR A 115 0.35 -5.06 12.13
C THR A 115 1.81 -4.74 11.84
N LEU A 116 2.59 -5.77 11.50
CA LEU A 116 3.99 -5.62 11.10
C LEU A 116 4.15 -6.03 9.64
N VAL A 117 4.83 -5.19 8.87
CA VAL A 117 5.06 -5.43 7.44
C VAL A 117 6.50 -5.08 7.05
N SER A 118 7.09 -5.88 6.16
CA SER A 118 8.39 -5.55 5.59
C SER A 118 8.25 -4.73 4.29
N PRO A 119 9.24 -3.88 3.95
CA PRO A 119 9.28 -3.18 2.67
C PRO A 119 9.16 -4.12 1.48
N MET A 120 9.84 -5.27 1.55
CA MET A 120 9.78 -6.31 0.51
C MET A 120 8.35 -6.83 0.31
N HIS A 121 7.60 -7.08 1.39
CA HIS A 121 6.23 -7.55 1.26
C HIS A 121 5.33 -6.49 0.60
N MET A 122 5.49 -5.23 0.97
CA MET A 122 4.73 -4.14 0.33
C MET A 122 5.12 -3.95 -1.14
N ALA A 123 6.41 -4.13 -1.49
CA ALA A 123 6.84 -4.17 -2.89
C ALA A 123 6.17 -5.30 -3.66
N LEU A 124 6.11 -6.52 -3.10
CA LEU A 124 5.45 -7.68 -3.74
C LEU A 124 3.95 -7.47 -3.96
N ILE A 125 3.25 -6.88 -2.99
CA ILE A 125 1.83 -6.51 -3.15
C ILE A 125 1.69 -5.47 -4.28
N THR A 126 2.58 -4.47 -4.32
CA THR A 126 2.59 -3.45 -5.36
C THR A 126 2.90 -4.04 -6.74
N CYS A 127 3.85 -5.01 -6.83
CA CYS A 127 4.09 -5.77 -8.05
C CYS A 127 2.84 -6.51 -8.54
N ALA A 128 2.09 -7.14 -7.63
CA ALA A 128 0.85 -7.80 -8.02
C ALA A 128 -0.21 -6.81 -8.52
N ILE A 129 -0.33 -5.62 -7.90
CA ILE A 129 -1.24 -4.57 -8.39
C ILE A 129 -0.83 -4.11 -9.79
N ALA A 130 0.46 -3.85 -10.02
CA ALA A 130 1.02 -3.43 -11.30
C ALA A 130 0.93 -4.52 -12.39
N ASN A 131 0.80 -5.78 -12.01
CA ASN A 131 0.78 -6.95 -12.89
C ASN A 131 -0.57 -7.70 -12.86
N ASP A 132 -1.67 -6.99 -13.06
CA ASP A 132 -3.03 -7.55 -13.17
C ASP A 132 -3.42 -8.53 -12.04
N GLY A 133 -2.92 -8.30 -10.85
CA GLY A 133 -3.19 -9.08 -9.65
C GLY A 133 -2.34 -10.35 -9.51
N VAL A 134 -1.38 -10.58 -10.41
CA VAL A 134 -0.50 -11.75 -10.38
C VAL A 134 0.85 -11.40 -9.76
N LEU A 135 1.18 -12.02 -8.64
CA LEU A 135 2.51 -11.99 -8.08
C LEU A 135 3.41 -12.96 -8.83
N MET A 136 4.50 -12.46 -9.41
CA MET A 136 5.58 -13.27 -9.98
C MET A 136 6.54 -13.74 -8.89
N LYS A 137 7.19 -14.87 -9.10
CA LYS A 137 8.26 -15.33 -8.21
C LYS A 137 9.50 -14.46 -8.43
N PRO A 138 9.97 -13.71 -7.41
CA PRO A 138 11.16 -12.88 -7.56
C PRO A 138 12.42 -13.72 -7.75
N TYR A 139 13.36 -13.21 -8.54
CA TYR A 139 14.69 -13.76 -8.72
C TYR A 139 15.73 -12.63 -8.82
N LEU A 140 16.98 -12.95 -8.51
CA LEU A 140 18.09 -11.99 -8.53
C LEU A 140 19.08 -12.26 -9.67
N ILE A 141 19.08 -13.50 -10.19
CA ILE A 141 19.98 -13.93 -11.25
C ILE A 141 19.15 -14.10 -12.52
N ASP A 142 19.35 -13.19 -13.46
CA ASP A 142 18.68 -13.26 -14.75
C ASP A 142 19.32 -14.31 -15.66
N GLU A 143 20.66 -14.30 -15.73
CA GLU A 143 21.42 -15.16 -16.62
C GLU A 143 22.74 -15.62 -16.00
N VAL A 144 23.15 -16.82 -16.34
CA VAL A 144 24.50 -17.35 -16.07
C VAL A 144 25.21 -17.54 -17.41
N VAL A 145 26.38 -16.92 -17.57
CA VAL A 145 27.22 -17.04 -18.79
C VAL A 145 28.51 -17.80 -18.49
N ASN A 146 29.07 -18.46 -19.50
CA ASN A 146 30.42 -19.07 -19.43
C ASN A 146 31.50 -18.01 -19.65
N ASP A 147 32.76 -18.44 -19.58
CA ASP A 147 33.92 -17.55 -19.76
C ASP A 147 34.01 -16.92 -21.17
N ASN A 148 33.34 -17.47 -22.16
CA ASN A 148 33.25 -16.94 -23.52
C ASN A 148 32.09 -15.96 -23.72
N GLY A 149 31.23 -15.77 -22.69
CA GLY A 149 30.03 -14.93 -22.76
C GLY A 149 28.77 -15.65 -23.30
N ASP A 150 28.83 -16.96 -23.55
CA ASP A 150 27.65 -17.71 -23.99
C ASP A 150 26.71 -17.99 -22.84
N SER A 151 25.41 -17.84 -23.07
CA SER A 151 24.39 -18.15 -22.09
C SER A 151 24.35 -19.63 -21.76
N VAL A 152 24.60 -19.96 -20.49
CA VAL A 152 24.52 -21.33 -19.96
C VAL A 152 23.13 -21.60 -19.38
N LYS A 153 22.53 -20.59 -18.74
CA LYS A 153 21.22 -20.68 -18.12
C LYS A 153 20.60 -19.28 -18.06
N LYS A 154 19.36 -19.17 -18.53
CA LYS A 154 18.52 -17.99 -18.37
C LYS A 154 17.37 -18.29 -17.41
N THR A 155 17.04 -17.33 -16.54
CA THR A 155 15.89 -17.46 -15.63
C THR A 155 14.65 -17.01 -16.37
N GLU A 156 13.64 -17.88 -16.45
CA GLU A 156 12.35 -17.53 -17.02
C GLU A 156 11.41 -17.01 -15.92
N PRO A 157 10.64 -15.93 -16.19
CA PRO A 157 9.63 -15.43 -15.26
C PRO A 157 8.56 -16.49 -14.95
N VAL A 158 8.28 -16.72 -13.67
CA VAL A 158 7.29 -17.71 -13.20
C VAL A 158 6.24 -17.02 -12.35
N ALA A 159 4.97 -17.21 -12.67
CA ALA A 159 3.87 -16.78 -11.81
C ALA A 159 3.88 -17.59 -10.50
N TYR A 160 3.86 -16.87 -9.37
CA TYR A 160 3.78 -17.50 -8.05
C TYR A 160 2.32 -17.71 -7.64
N LYS A 161 1.54 -16.64 -7.60
CA LYS A 161 0.14 -16.69 -7.16
C LYS A 161 -0.63 -15.46 -7.66
N ARG A 162 -1.89 -15.65 -8.02
CA ARG A 162 -2.82 -14.54 -8.16
C ARG A 162 -3.28 -14.08 -6.78
N LEU A 163 -2.98 -12.83 -6.39
CA LEU A 163 -3.34 -12.26 -5.10
C LEU A 163 -4.71 -11.55 -5.16
N MET A 164 -5.08 -11.06 -6.33
CA MET A 164 -6.34 -10.37 -6.60
C MET A 164 -6.72 -10.53 -8.07
N SER A 165 -7.97 -10.25 -8.43
CA SER A 165 -8.41 -10.23 -9.81
C SER A 165 -7.83 -9.03 -10.57
N SER A 166 -7.78 -9.09 -11.91
CA SER A 166 -7.35 -7.96 -12.75
C SER A 166 -8.21 -6.72 -12.52
N ASN A 167 -9.52 -6.88 -12.29
CA ASN A 167 -10.39 -5.76 -11.97
C ASN A 167 -10.03 -5.09 -10.63
N GLU A 168 -9.75 -5.88 -9.58
CA GLU A 168 -9.30 -5.37 -8.28
C GLU A 168 -7.96 -4.63 -8.40
N ALA A 169 -7.01 -5.21 -9.14
CA ALA A 169 -5.71 -4.60 -9.40
C ALA A 169 -5.83 -3.26 -10.13
N ASN A 170 -6.62 -3.21 -11.21
CA ASN A 170 -6.88 -1.99 -11.96
C ASN A 170 -7.55 -0.90 -11.12
N LEU A 171 -8.51 -1.26 -10.26
CA LEU A 171 -9.18 -0.30 -9.38
C LEU A 171 -8.24 0.24 -8.30
N LEU A 172 -7.40 -0.61 -7.70
CA LEU A 172 -6.35 -0.16 -6.78
C LEU A 172 -5.33 0.73 -7.49
N GLY A 173 -4.92 0.39 -8.71
CA GLY A 173 -4.04 1.22 -9.53
C GLY A 173 -4.61 2.62 -9.76
N LYS A 174 -5.91 2.73 -10.07
CA LYS A 174 -6.61 4.03 -10.21
C LYS A 174 -6.62 4.82 -8.91
N LEU A 175 -6.87 4.18 -7.77
CA LEU A 175 -6.78 4.82 -6.46
C LEU A 175 -5.35 5.32 -6.18
N MET A 176 -4.34 4.49 -6.45
CA MET A 176 -2.93 4.84 -6.26
C MET A 176 -2.49 5.96 -7.21
N LYS A 177 -3.01 5.99 -8.45
CA LYS A 177 -2.77 7.10 -9.38
C LYS A 177 -3.36 8.41 -8.84
N GLN A 178 -4.58 8.38 -8.27
CA GLN A 178 -5.22 9.56 -7.69
C GLN A 178 -4.39 10.18 -6.54
N VAL A 179 -3.65 9.36 -5.77
CA VAL A 179 -2.73 9.83 -4.72
C VAL A 179 -1.62 10.72 -5.32
N VAL A 180 -1.15 10.37 -6.52
CA VAL A 180 -0.14 11.14 -7.25
C VAL A 180 -0.76 12.33 -7.98
N ASP A 181 -1.92 12.16 -8.60
CA ASP A 181 -2.56 13.24 -9.37
C ASP A 181 -2.99 14.42 -8.50
N SER A 182 -3.50 14.18 -7.29
CA SER A 182 -4.08 15.23 -6.43
C SER A 182 -3.96 14.98 -4.92
N GLY A 183 -3.26 13.92 -4.50
CA GLY A 183 -3.18 13.54 -3.09
C GLY A 183 -1.79 13.75 -2.48
N THR A 184 -1.48 12.93 -1.48
CA THR A 184 -0.28 13.04 -0.64
C THR A 184 1.04 12.76 -1.36
N ALA A 185 1.02 12.25 -2.60
CA ALA A 185 2.21 12.04 -3.42
C ALA A 185 2.25 12.95 -4.65
N SER A 186 1.55 14.08 -4.65
CA SER A 186 1.45 15.00 -5.81
C SER A 186 2.79 15.56 -6.29
N ALA A 187 3.83 15.55 -5.46
CA ALA A 187 5.20 15.88 -5.87
C ALA A 187 5.78 14.91 -6.94
N LEU A 188 5.14 13.76 -7.19
CA LEU A 188 5.51 12.83 -8.27
C LEU A 188 4.75 13.09 -9.58
N SER A 189 3.81 14.03 -9.61
CA SER A 189 3.06 14.39 -10.82
C SER A 189 3.89 15.22 -11.80
N GLY A 190 3.46 15.27 -13.07
CA GLY A 190 4.05 16.14 -14.10
C GLY A 190 5.39 15.67 -14.67
N ARG A 191 5.79 14.43 -14.42
CA ARG A 191 6.97 13.80 -15.03
C ARG A 191 6.68 13.33 -16.46
N SER A 192 7.72 12.99 -17.21
CA SER A 192 7.59 12.41 -18.57
C SER A 192 6.99 11.00 -18.59
N TYR A 193 6.86 10.39 -17.42
CA TYR A 193 6.23 9.08 -17.17
C TYR A 193 5.16 9.21 -16.09
N THR A 194 4.22 8.28 -16.08
CA THR A 194 3.14 8.26 -15.07
C THR A 194 3.57 7.48 -13.83
N VAL A 195 3.05 7.87 -12.66
CA VAL A 195 3.29 7.17 -11.39
C VAL A 195 1.96 6.90 -10.68
N ALA A 196 1.84 5.72 -10.09
CA ALA A 196 0.81 5.38 -9.13
C ALA A 196 1.47 4.98 -7.81
N GLY A 197 0.95 5.44 -6.67
CA GLY A 197 1.57 5.12 -5.39
C GLY A 197 0.70 5.44 -4.18
N LYS A 198 1.21 5.07 -3.01
CA LYS A 198 0.57 5.38 -1.72
C LYS A 198 1.63 5.72 -0.69
N THR A 199 1.43 6.84 -0.03
CA THR A 199 2.22 7.26 1.13
C THR A 199 1.75 6.60 2.41
N GLY A 200 2.62 6.53 3.39
CA GLY A 200 2.30 6.13 4.75
C GLY A 200 3.15 6.89 5.76
N SER A 201 2.57 7.14 6.93
CA SER A 201 3.29 7.61 8.11
C SER A 201 2.93 6.64 9.23
N ALA A 202 3.86 5.81 9.64
CA ALA A 202 3.64 4.77 10.65
C ALA A 202 4.22 5.23 11.97
N GLU A 203 3.37 5.69 12.88
CA GLU A 203 3.76 6.09 14.23
C GLU A 203 4.23 4.86 15.01
N PHE A 204 5.33 4.99 15.74
CA PHE A 204 5.94 3.88 16.46
C PHE A 204 6.16 4.15 17.96
N ASP A 205 5.89 5.37 18.42
CA ASP A 205 5.95 5.75 19.84
C ASP A 205 4.82 6.73 20.21
N GLU A 206 4.71 7.03 21.52
CA GLU A 206 3.71 7.94 22.08
C GLU A 206 4.04 9.43 21.83
N GLU A 207 5.27 9.73 21.39
CA GLU A 207 5.71 11.10 21.09
C GLU A 207 5.31 11.51 19.65
N GLY A 208 4.75 10.58 18.87
CA GLY A 208 4.29 10.82 17.50
C GLY A 208 5.39 10.74 16.45
N HIS A 209 6.55 10.15 16.79
CA HIS A 209 7.56 9.84 15.79
C HIS A 209 7.04 8.79 14.81
N SER A 210 7.35 8.95 13.55
CA SER A 210 6.83 8.06 12.52
C SER A 210 7.88 7.65 11.48
N HIS A 211 7.73 6.42 10.98
CA HIS A 211 8.42 5.95 9.79
C HIS A 211 7.72 6.48 8.55
N SER A 212 8.47 7.10 7.66
CA SER A 212 7.99 7.59 6.37
C SER A 212 7.97 6.45 5.35
N TRP A 213 6.82 6.21 4.70
CA TRP A 213 6.63 5.15 3.73
C TRP A 213 6.14 5.68 2.39
N PHE A 214 6.61 5.02 1.33
CA PHE A 214 6.02 5.09 0.00
C PHE A 214 6.09 3.72 -0.68
N ILE A 215 5.01 3.34 -1.36
CA ILE A 215 4.96 2.24 -2.31
C ILE A 215 4.36 2.75 -3.60
N GLY A 216 4.88 2.33 -4.74
CA GLY A 216 4.34 2.77 -6.02
C GLY A 216 5.06 2.13 -7.20
N TYR A 217 4.59 2.47 -8.40
CA TYR A 217 5.15 1.99 -9.66
C TYR A 217 5.04 3.06 -10.74
N SER A 218 5.93 2.99 -11.72
CA SER A 218 5.94 3.86 -12.90
C SER A 218 5.27 3.21 -14.11
N ASN A 219 4.95 4.05 -15.11
CA ASN A 219 4.27 3.69 -16.34
C ASN A 219 2.96 2.94 -16.10
N VAL A 220 1.96 3.65 -15.54
CA VAL A 220 0.70 3.07 -15.00
C VAL A 220 -0.03 2.17 -15.99
N ASP A 221 0.04 2.47 -17.31
CA ASP A 221 -0.61 1.68 -18.35
C ASP A 221 0.23 0.47 -18.82
N ASP A 222 1.55 0.51 -18.62
CA ASP A 222 2.50 -0.58 -18.91
C ASP A 222 3.62 -0.56 -17.84
N PRO A 223 3.35 -1.06 -16.64
CA PRO A 223 4.23 -0.92 -15.49
C PRO A 223 5.61 -1.55 -15.68
N ASP A 224 6.67 -0.81 -15.37
CA ASP A 224 8.06 -1.21 -15.60
C ASP A 224 8.93 -1.22 -14.33
N LEU A 225 8.64 -0.36 -13.33
CA LEU A 225 9.39 -0.31 -12.09
C LEU A 225 8.48 -0.17 -10.89
N VAL A 226 8.65 -1.04 -9.90
CA VAL A 226 8.03 -0.93 -8.56
C VAL A 226 9.05 -0.43 -7.55
N VAL A 227 8.67 0.53 -6.73
CA VAL A 227 9.49 1.10 -5.67
C VAL A 227 8.76 1.00 -4.34
N ALA A 228 9.45 0.52 -3.31
CA ALA A 228 9.03 0.60 -1.91
C ALA A 228 10.12 1.26 -1.10
N VAL A 229 9.80 2.37 -0.44
CA VAL A 229 10.72 3.16 0.38
C VAL A 229 10.21 3.21 1.80
N ILE A 230 11.11 2.99 2.75
CA ILE A 230 10.94 3.34 4.16
C ILE A 230 12.09 4.23 4.60
N VAL A 231 11.76 5.27 5.35
CA VAL A 231 12.74 6.09 6.07
C VAL A 231 12.39 6.01 7.55
N GLU A 232 13.23 5.33 8.32
CA GLU A 232 13.02 5.21 9.76
C GLU A 232 13.12 6.60 10.41
N ASN A 233 12.15 6.90 11.28
CA ASN A 233 12.01 8.21 11.93
C ASN A 233 12.02 9.39 10.92
N GLY A 234 11.48 9.17 9.72
CA GLY A 234 11.49 10.14 8.61
C GLY A 234 10.27 11.06 8.57
N GLY A 235 9.40 11.02 9.56
CA GLY A 235 8.18 11.83 9.59
C GLY A 235 7.13 11.36 8.57
N SER A 236 6.54 12.28 7.82
CA SER A 236 5.49 11.94 6.86
C SER A 236 6.02 11.27 5.58
N GLY A 237 5.18 10.43 4.98
CA GLY A 237 5.48 9.77 3.70
C GLY A 237 5.75 10.77 2.58
N SER A 238 5.06 11.90 2.57
CA SER A 238 5.21 12.95 1.57
C SER A 238 6.53 13.73 1.68
N GLU A 239 7.09 13.83 2.90
CA GLU A 239 8.28 14.67 3.15
C GLU A 239 9.61 13.94 2.95
N ALA A 240 9.67 12.63 3.26
CA ALA A 240 10.91 11.87 3.14
C ALA A 240 10.84 10.76 2.08
N ALA A 241 9.87 9.83 2.15
CA ALA A 241 9.84 8.68 1.25
C ALA A 241 9.48 9.06 -0.20
N VAL A 242 8.57 10.00 -0.42
CA VAL A 242 8.16 10.45 -1.77
C VAL A 242 9.32 11.09 -2.55
N PRO A 243 10.12 12.03 -2.00
CA PRO A 243 11.29 12.56 -2.70
C PRO A 243 12.31 11.50 -3.11
N ILE A 244 12.57 10.52 -2.23
CA ILE A 244 13.49 9.41 -2.52
C ILE A 244 12.93 8.54 -3.65
N ALA A 245 11.65 8.17 -3.58
CA ALA A 245 11.00 7.42 -4.65
C ALA A 245 11.06 8.17 -5.99
N GLY A 246 10.86 9.50 -5.96
CA GLY A 246 11.00 10.35 -7.14
C GLY A 246 12.39 10.28 -7.77
N GLN A 247 13.44 10.36 -6.97
CA GLN A 247 14.81 10.22 -7.45
C GLN A 247 15.10 8.84 -8.07
N ILE A 248 14.54 7.78 -7.48
CA ILE A 248 14.69 6.42 -8.03
C ILE A 248 14.00 6.30 -9.39
N PHE A 249 12.76 6.77 -9.51
CA PHE A 249 12.02 6.78 -10.78
C PHE A 249 12.75 7.64 -11.83
N ASP A 250 13.17 8.85 -11.46
CA ASP A 250 13.87 9.77 -12.37
C ASP A 250 15.18 9.14 -12.88
N ALA A 251 15.96 8.47 -12.01
CA ALA A 251 17.20 7.79 -12.39
C ALA A 251 16.94 6.61 -13.35
N TYR A 252 15.89 5.84 -13.12
CA TYR A 252 15.51 4.71 -13.99
C TYR A 252 15.06 5.18 -15.38
N HIS A 253 14.26 6.23 -15.45
CA HIS A 253 13.75 6.77 -16.73
C HIS A 253 14.72 7.71 -17.46
N ALA A 254 15.86 8.07 -16.84
CA ALA A 254 16.93 8.82 -17.49
C ALA A 254 17.96 7.92 -18.18
N SER A 255 17.94 6.61 -17.93
CA SER A 255 18.81 5.60 -18.54
C SER A 255 18.19 5.02 -19.80
#